data_296419b450d49219e2aea3110aa3f278
#
_entry.id   296419b450d49219e2aea3110aa3f278
#
_cell.length_a   1.000
_cell.length_b   1.000
_cell.length_c   1.000
_cell.angle_alpha   90.00
_cell.angle_beta   90.00
_cell.angle_gamma   90.00
#
_symmetry.space_group_name_H-M   'P 1'
#
loop_
_entity.id
_entity.type
_entity.pdbx_description
1 polymer ?
#
loop_
_entity_poly.entity_id
_entity_poly.type
_entity_poly.pdbx_seq_one_letter_code
_entity_poly.pdbx_strand_id
1 'polypeptide(L)'
;IEHPTFEDYFESKLRIFDQAKTAVVNLGTDEVDRVLEAASTAERLVTVGVEHPEASLWASDVRMLGFNIEFNLHGMSADEPEAGEKVLLGIAGDFNVENALVAIAAAREIGIGIEAIKKGLSKLRVPGRMEVVESKDGRVICVVDYAHNQLSFRSLFSSVKRAFPASPVIAVFGAAGGKAQERREQLPREAAPYSDLMIFANEDPAHEDPMKVCRELAEHVPDDTPNK
;
A
#
# COMPACT_ATOMS: atom_id res chain seq x y z
N ILE A 1 7.21 -11.10 22.99
CA ILE A 1 6.13 -10.45 22.21
C ILE A 1 5.83 -9.14 22.93
N GLU A 2 6.06 -8.02 22.24
CA GLU A 2 5.88 -6.68 22.82
C GLU A 2 4.39 -6.36 23.06
N HIS A 3 3.50 -6.94 22.24
CA HIS A 3 2.05 -6.78 22.32
C HIS A 3 1.38 -8.17 22.26
N PRO A 4 0.81 -8.65 23.38
CA PRO A 4 0.20 -9.98 23.43
C PRO A 4 -1.13 -10.08 22.67
N THR A 5 -1.83 -8.96 22.46
CA THR A 5 -3.11 -8.91 21.73
C THR A 5 -3.11 -7.81 20.68
N PHE A 6 -4.04 -7.90 19.72
CA PHE A 6 -4.30 -6.82 18.77
C PHE A 6 -4.69 -5.52 19.49
N GLU A 7 -5.49 -5.64 20.56
CA GLU A 7 -5.94 -4.48 21.34
C GLU A 7 -4.77 -3.73 21.98
N ASP A 8 -3.85 -4.45 22.63
CA ASP A 8 -2.64 -3.84 23.21
C ASP A 8 -1.79 -3.13 22.16
N TYR A 9 -1.67 -3.74 20.97
CA TYR A 9 -0.96 -3.15 19.83
C TYR A 9 -1.67 -1.89 19.36
N PHE A 10 -2.98 -1.95 19.16
CA PHE A 10 -3.77 -0.85 18.64
C PHE A 10 -3.78 0.35 19.60
N GLU A 11 -4.07 0.13 20.88
CA GLU A 11 -4.01 1.17 21.92
C GLU A 11 -2.62 1.81 22.01
N SER A 12 -1.57 1.01 21.90
CA SER A 12 -0.20 1.52 21.89
C SER A 12 0.07 2.45 20.69
N LYS A 13 -0.54 2.17 19.53
CA LYS A 13 -0.44 3.02 18.34
C LYS A 13 -1.22 4.32 18.49
N LEU A 14 -2.40 4.30 19.09
CA LEU A 14 -3.22 5.49 19.28
C LEU A 14 -2.54 6.54 20.17
N ARG A 15 -1.68 6.13 21.10
CA ARG A 15 -0.93 7.06 21.97
C ARG A 15 -0.04 8.07 21.22
N ILE A 16 0.21 7.90 19.93
CA ILE A 16 0.93 8.90 19.14
C ILE A 16 0.19 10.24 19.11
N PHE A 17 -1.14 10.20 19.16
CA PHE A 17 -1.97 11.40 19.10
C PHE A 17 -1.86 12.25 20.37
N ASP A 18 -1.54 11.68 21.53
CA ASP A 18 -1.32 12.40 22.78
C ASP A 18 -0.15 13.42 22.68
N GLN A 19 0.74 13.22 21.72
CA GLN A 19 1.95 14.03 21.52
C GLN A 19 1.88 14.87 20.24
N ALA A 20 0.82 14.67 19.43
CA ALA A 20 0.70 15.32 18.14
C ALA A 20 0.07 16.72 18.28
N LYS A 21 0.68 17.75 17.70
CA LYS A 21 0.01 19.04 17.50
C LYS A 21 -0.97 18.96 16.34
N THR A 22 -0.57 18.34 15.25
CA THR A 22 -1.44 18.08 14.10
C THR A 22 -1.53 16.58 13.87
N ALA A 23 -2.74 16.06 13.82
CA ALA A 23 -3.05 14.69 13.43
C ALA A 23 -3.52 14.66 12.00
N VAL A 24 -3.00 13.72 11.20
CA VAL A 24 -3.52 13.41 9.85
C VAL A 24 -4.07 12.00 9.89
N VAL A 25 -5.37 11.84 9.60
CA VAL A 25 -6.08 10.56 9.67
C VAL A 25 -6.64 10.20 8.30
N ASN A 26 -6.30 8.99 7.82
CA ASN A 26 -6.91 8.40 6.63
C ASN A 26 -8.26 7.77 7.01
N LEU A 27 -9.36 8.21 6.36
CA LEU A 27 -10.70 7.68 6.63
C LEU A 27 -10.90 6.25 6.10
N GLY A 28 -10.01 5.77 5.22
CA GLY A 28 -9.99 4.39 4.75
C GLY A 28 -9.32 3.39 5.70
N THR A 29 -8.89 3.82 6.90
CA THR A 29 -8.25 2.92 7.87
C THR A 29 -9.27 2.05 8.61
N ASP A 30 -8.84 0.86 9.06
CA ASP A 30 -9.63 0.05 9.99
C ASP A 30 -9.83 0.80 11.32
N GLU A 31 -10.92 0.51 12.03
CA GLU A 31 -11.26 1.12 13.32
C GLU A 31 -11.26 2.67 13.27
N VAL A 32 -11.69 3.25 12.15
CA VAL A 32 -11.61 4.71 11.88
C VAL A 32 -12.20 5.57 12.99
N ASP A 33 -13.32 5.16 13.57
CA ASP A 33 -14.00 5.92 14.64
C ASP A 33 -13.10 6.06 15.87
N ARG A 34 -12.44 4.99 16.27
CA ARG A 34 -11.50 4.98 17.40
C ARG A 34 -10.25 5.81 17.12
N VAL A 35 -9.76 5.73 15.86
CA VAL A 35 -8.61 6.55 15.42
C VAL A 35 -8.98 8.03 15.44
N LEU A 36 -10.16 8.40 14.95
CA LEU A 36 -10.66 9.79 14.98
C LEU A 36 -10.87 10.30 16.41
N GLU A 37 -11.44 9.47 17.29
CA GLU A 37 -11.61 9.80 18.70
C GLU A 37 -10.25 10.13 19.35
N ALA A 38 -9.26 9.25 19.19
CA ALA A 38 -7.91 9.46 19.71
C ALA A 38 -7.25 10.70 19.08
N ALA A 39 -7.36 10.88 17.77
CA ALA A 39 -6.79 12.00 17.03
C ALA A 39 -7.42 13.36 17.39
N SER A 40 -8.65 13.36 17.95
CA SER A 40 -9.36 14.57 18.38
C SER A 40 -8.65 15.30 19.55
N THR A 41 -7.72 14.65 20.23
CA THR A 41 -6.88 15.25 21.29
C THR A 41 -5.82 16.20 20.73
N ALA A 42 -5.48 16.10 19.45
CA ALA A 42 -4.54 17.01 18.81
C ALA A 42 -5.15 18.42 18.63
N GLU A 43 -4.29 19.45 18.64
CA GLU A 43 -4.71 20.85 18.43
C GLU A 43 -5.38 21.04 17.04
N ARG A 44 -4.99 20.24 16.07
CA ARG A 44 -5.50 20.25 14.70
C ARG A 44 -5.66 18.83 14.15
N LEU A 45 -6.84 18.53 13.63
CA LEU A 45 -7.14 17.30 12.93
C LEU A 45 -7.35 17.58 11.42
N VAL A 46 -6.62 16.84 10.58
CA VAL A 46 -6.78 16.83 9.12
C VAL A 46 -7.16 15.42 8.71
N THR A 47 -8.31 15.26 8.06
CA THR A 47 -8.76 13.98 7.53
C THR A 47 -8.43 13.88 6.05
N VAL A 48 -8.09 12.67 5.59
CA VAL A 48 -7.86 12.39 4.17
C VAL A 48 -8.59 11.13 3.75
N GLY A 49 -8.93 10.98 2.46
CA GLY A 49 -9.57 9.76 1.97
C GLY A 49 -9.73 9.74 0.45
N VAL A 50 -9.88 8.55 -0.11
CA VAL A 50 -10.21 8.34 -1.53
C VAL A 50 -11.73 8.17 -1.62
N GLU A 51 -12.38 8.96 -2.46
CA GLU A 51 -13.85 9.03 -2.59
C GLU A 51 -14.58 9.37 -1.27
N HIS A 52 -13.94 10.22 -0.43
CA HIS A 52 -14.43 10.70 0.85
C HIS A 52 -14.61 12.24 0.83
N PRO A 53 -15.68 12.77 0.19
CA PRO A 53 -15.88 14.21 0.05
C PRO A 53 -16.05 14.95 1.39
N GLU A 54 -16.32 14.25 2.49
CA GLU A 54 -16.37 14.78 3.84
C GLU A 54 -14.98 15.00 4.46
N ALA A 55 -13.92 14.44 3.88
CA ALA A 55 -12.56 14.61 4.38
C ALA A 55 -12.03 16.02 4.12
N SER A 56 -11.06 16.47 4.93
CA SER A 56 -10.36 17.74 4.74
C SER A 56 -9.63 17.83 3.40
N LEU A 57 -9.05 16.70 2.97
CA LEU A 57 -8.46 16.49 1.64
C LEU A 57 -8.91 15.15 1.11
N TRP A 58 -9.30 15.09 -0.14
CA TRP A 58 -9.73 13.81 -0.72
C TRP A 58 -9.38 13.70 -2.21
N ALA A 59 -9.33 12.47 -2.69
CA ALA A 59 -9.06 12.15 -4.08
C ALA A 59 -10.29 11.57 -4.76
N SER A 60 -10.51 11.97 -6.01
CA SER A 60 -11.49 11.36 -6.90
C SER A 60 -10.87 10.99 -8.25
N ASP A 61 -11.62 10.28 -9.09
CA ASP A 61 -11.22 9.94 -10.46
C ASP A 61 -9.83 9.29 -10.54
N VAL A 62 -9.53 8.39 -9.64
CA VAL A 62 -8.25 7.67 -9.60
C VAL A 62 -8.09 6.79 -10.83
N ARG A 63 -7.07 7.04 -11.63
CA ARG A 63 -6.80 6.34 -12.91
C ARG A 63 -5.37 5.87 -13.01
N MET A 64 -5.19 4.62 -13.38
CA MET A 64 -3.88 4.07 -13.71
C MET A 64 -3.43 4.58 -15.09
N LEU A 65 -2.22 5.14 -15.16
CA LEU A 65 -1.55 5.57 -16.39
C LEU A 65 -0.20 4.84 -16.54
N GLY A 66 -0.24 3.59 -16.98
CA GLY A 66 0.93 2.71 -16.94
C GLY A 66 1.38 2.48 -15.49
N PHE A 67 2.58 2.92 -15.15
CA PHE A 67 3.15 2.82 -13.80
C PHE A 67 2.95 4.07 -12.94
N ASN A 68 2.14 5.00 -13.39
CA ASN A 68 1.77 6.19 -12.63
C ASN A 68 0.27 6.15 -12.32
N ILE A 69 -0.15 7.01 -11.41
CA ILE A 69 -1.56 7.22 -11.11
C ILE A 69 -1.87 8.70 -11.29
N GLU A 70 -2.97 9.01 -11.95
CA GLU A 70 -3.56 10.34 -11.98
C GLU A 70 -4.82 10.34 -11.14
N PHE A 71 -5.03 11.39 -10.34
CA PHE A 71 -6.25 11.60 -9.58
C PHE A 71 -6.55 13.10 -9.45
N ASN A 72 -7.78 13.44 -9.12
CA ASN A 72 -8.19 14.79 -8.78
C ASN A 72 -8.13 14.96 -7.26
N LEU A 73 -7.40 15.97 -6.80
CA LEU A 73 -7.26 16.33 -5.38
C LEU A 73 -8.20 17.47 -5.04
N HIS A 74 -8.95 17.32 -3.96
CA HIS A 74 -9.91 18.30 -3.46
C HIS A 74 -9.57 18.75 -2.04
N GLY A 75 -10.15 19.88 -1.61
CA GLY A 75 -9.95 20.47 -0.28
C GLY A 75 -8.68 21.33 -0.17
N MET A 76 -8.10 21.73 -1.31
CA MET A 76 -6.88 22.54 -1.31
C MET A 76 -7.18 24.02 -1.03
N SER A 77 -8.24 24.55 -1.59
CA SER A 77 -8.69 25.94 -1.36
C SER A 77 -10.17 26.09 -1.67
N ALA A 78 -10.77 27.20 -1.23
CA ALA A 78 -12.16 27.53 -1.58
C ALA A 78 -12.36 27.86 -3.07
N ASP A 79 -11.29 28.26 -3.75
CA ASP A 79 -11.30 28.66 -5.18
C ASP A 79 -10.76 27.54 -6.09
N GLU A 80 -10.67 26.30 -5.60
CA GLU A 80 -10.24 25.18 -6.43
C GLU A 80 -11.27 24.86 -7.52
N PRO A 81 -10.84 24.27 -8.67
CA PRO A 81 -11.75 23.81 -9.69
C PRO A 81 -12.76 22.80 -9.12
N GLU A 82 -14.01 22.81 -9.58
CA GLU A 82 -15.04 21.84 -9.18
C GLU A 82 -14.57 20.39 -9.38
N ALA A 83 -13.79 20.14 -10.44
CA ALA A 83 -13.18 18.84 -10.72
C ALA A 83 -11.96 18.53 -9.85
N GLY A 84 -11.54 19.44 -8.94
CA GLY A 84 -10.31 19.31 -8.16
C GLY A 84 -9.04 19.62 -8.93
N GLU A 85 -7.90 19.57 -8.22
CA GLU A 85 -6.57 19.76 -8.77
C GLU A 85 -5.99 18.44 -9.30
N LYS A 86 -5.61 18.39 -10.58
CA LYS A 86 -4.96 17.20 -11.14
C LYS A 86 -3.60 16.95 -10.52
N VAL A 87 -3.40 15.73 -10.03
CA VAL A 87 -2.15 15.24 -9.45
C VAL A 87 -1.70 13.98 -10.18
N LEU A 88 -0.43 13.98 -10.59
CA LEU A 88 0.26 12.80 -11.11
C LEU A 88 1.13 12.21 -9.99
N LEU A 89 0.91 10.95 -9.67
CA LEU A 89 1.70 10.18 -8.71
C LEU A 89 2.62 9.23 -9.46
N GLY A 90 3.91 9.36 -9.26
CA GLY A 90 4.95 8.62 -9.99
C GLY A 90 5.20 7.20 -9.50
N ILE A 91 4.21 6.57 -8.86
CA ILE A 91 4.27 5.19 -8.34
C ILE A 91 2.92 4.53 -8.60
N ALA A 92 2.92 3.27 -8.95
CA ALA A 92 1.73 2.47 -9.16
C ALA A 92 1.13 1.96 -7.84
N GLY A 93 -0.07 1.34 -7.93
CA GLY A 93 -0.79 0.76 -6.80
C GLY A 93 -1.77 1.76 -6.16
N ASP A 94 -3.07 1.47 -6.24
CA ASP A 94 -4.14 2.38 -5.80
C ASP A 94 -4.01 2.78 -4.32
N PHE A 95 -3.52 1.87 -3.47
CA PHE A 95 -3.21 2.15 -2.06
C PHE A 95 -2.17 3.28 -1.87
N ASN A 96 -1.38 3.59 -2.90
CA ASN A 96 -0.43 4.69 -2.84
C ASN A 96 -1.10 6.07 -2.99
N VAL A 97 -2.36 6.13 -3.44
CA VAL A 97 -3.14 7.38 -3.42
C VAL A 97 -3.42 7.80 -1.99
N GLU A 98 -3.83 6.88 -1.11
CA GLU A 98 -4.03 7.16 0.32
C GLU A 98 -2.72 7.62 0.98
N ASN A 99 -1.60 6.92 0.70
CA ASN A 99 -0.28 7.32 1.18
C ASN A 99 0.11 8.73 0.69
N ALA A 100 -0.20 9.05 -0.57
CA ALA A 100 0.04 10.36 -1.14
C ALA A 100 -0.81 11.44 -0.47
N LEU A 101 -2.10 11.19 -0.19
CA LEU A 101 -2.98 12.12 0.50
C LEU A 101 -2.45 12.46 1.91
N VAL A 102 -2.01 11.47 2.68
CA VAL A 102 -1.37 11.68 3.99
C VAL A 102 -0.11 12.55 3.84
N ALA A 103 0.73 12.25 2.84
CA ALA A 103 1.95 13.03 2.59
C ALA A 103 1.64 14.48 2.13
N ILE A 104 0.61 14.67 1.29
CA ILE A 104 0.12 16.00 0.86
C ILE A 104 -0.34 16.80 2.08
N ALA A 105 -1.19 16.19 2.92
CA ALA A 105 -1.69 16.83 4.13
C ALA A 105 -0.53 17.27 5.04
N ALA A 106 0.41 16.37 5.34
CA ALA A 106 1.57 16.67 6.17
C ALA A 106 2.44 17.80 5.56
N ALA A 107 2.69 17.76 4.25
CA ALA A 107 3.48 18.77 3.57
C ALA A 107 2.81 20.15 3.61
N ARG A 108 1.48 20.21 3.46
CA ARG A 108 0.72 21.46 3.60
C ARG A 108 0.80 22.05 5.00
N GLU A 109 0.68 21.22 6.03
CA GLU A 109 0.72 21.66 7.43
C GLU A 109 2.08 22.29 7.80
N ILE A 110 3.15 21.92 7.11
CA ILE A 110 4.47 22.56 7.26
C ILE A 110 4.73 23.66 6.22
N GLY A 111 3.72 24.11 5.48
CA GLY A 111 3.77 25.28 4.59
C GLY A 111 4.33 25.03 3.19
N ILE A 112 4.40 23.78 2.72
CA ILE A 112 4.83 23.49 1.35
C ILE A 112 3.69 23.77 0.38
N GLY A 113 3.96 24.57 -0.66
CA GLY A 113 2.99 24.93 -1.69
C GLY A 113 2.67 23.78 -2.63
N ILE A 114 1.43 23.79 -3.18
CA ILE A 114 0.89 22.71 -4.02
C ILE A 114 1.76 22.36 -5.24
N GLU A 115 2.33 23.34 -5.91
CA GLU A 115 3.17 23.09 -7.09
C GLU A 115 4.44 22.30 -6.75
N ALA A 116 5.04 22.55 -5.59
CA ALA A 116 6.18 21.78 -5.11
C ALA A 116 5.77 20.34 -4.74
N ILE A 117 4.61 20.17 -4.11
CA ILE A 117 4.03 18.87 -3.78
C ILE A 117 3.77 18.06 -5.07
N LYS A 118 3.04 18.62 -6.05
CA LYS A 118 2.75 17.98 -7.34
C LYS A 118 4.03 17.56 -8.06
N LYS A 119 5.03 18.44 -8.08
CA LYS A 119 6.35 18.16 -8.68
C LYS A 119 7.07 17.02 -7.95
N GLY A 120 6.99 16.95 -6.63
CA GLY A 120 7.56 15.86 -5.83
C GLY A 120 6.89 14.53 -6.12
N LEU A 121 5.56 14.51 -6.09
CA LEU A 121 4.75 13.31 -6.33
C LEU A 121 4.93 12.75 -7.73
N SER A 122 5.00 13.59 -8.77
CA SER A 122 5.19 13.14 -10.15
C SER A 122 6.55 12.46 -10.41
N LYS A 123 7.55 12.77 -9.60
CA LYS A 123 8.89 12.19 -9.66
C LYS A 123 9.15 11.10 -8.63
N LEU A 124 8.13 10.77 -7.82
CA LEU A 124 8.28 9.81 -6.76
C LEU A 124 8.72 8.44 -7.29
N ARG A 125 9.77 7.92 -6.68
CA ARG A 125 10.24 6.55 -6.86
C ARG A 125 10.70 6.07 -5.49
N VAL A 126 10.15 4.96 -5.05
CA VAL A 126 10.50 4.37 -3.75
C VAL A 126 11.06 2.97 -4.03
N PRO A 127 12.36 2.75 -3.82
CA PRO A 127 12.94 1.42 -4.04
C PRO A 127 12.19 0.34 -3.26
N GLY A 128 11.88 -0.77 -3.93
CA GLY A 128 11.14 -1.87 -3.35
C GLY A 128 9.66 -1.58 -3.02
N ARG A 129 9.06 -0.53 -3.58
CA ARG A 129 7.63 -0.21 -3.47
C ARG A 129 7.05 0.01 -4.85
N MET A 130 6.32 -0.98 -5.37
CA MET A 130 5.84 -0.97 -6.76
C MET A 130 6.93 -0.50 -7.74
N GLU A 131 8.18 -0.86 -7.44
CA GLU A 131 9.31 -0.51 -8.29
C GLU A 131 9.29 -1.35 -9.55
N VAL A 132 9.25 -0.67 -10.68
CA VAL A 132 9.11 -1.30 -11.98
C VAL A 132 10.42 -1.26 -12.73
N VAL A 133 10.88 -2.43 -13.16
CA VAL A 133 12.08 -2.61 -13.98
C VAL A 133 11.70 -3.36 -15.25
N GLU A 134 11.92 -2.74 -16.39
CA GLU A 134 11.70 -3.36 -17.70
C GLU A 134 12.98 -4.02 -18.22
N SER A 135 12.83 -5.19 -18.83
CA SER A 135 13.92 -5.81 -19.58
C SER A 135 14.29 -4.95 -20.80
N LYS A 136 15.56 -5.03 -21.25
CA LYS A 136 16.03 -4.21 -22.37
C LYS A 136 15.26 -4.42 -23.69
N ASP A 137 14.65 -5.59 -23.86
CA ASP A 137 13.84 -5.96 -25.02
C ASP A 137 12.34 -5.70 -24.84
N GLY A 138 11.94 -5.13 -23.69
CA GLY A 138 10.55 -4.78 -23.36
C GLY A 138 9.61 -5.98 -23.15
N ARG A 139 10.14 -7.23 -23.12
CA ARG A 139 9.30 -8.43 -23.02
C ARG A 139 8.97 -8.84 -21.61
N VAL A 140 9.77 -8.41 -20.64
CA VAL A 140 9.58 -8.72 -19.23
C VAL A 140 9.51 -7.44 -18.42
N ILE A 141 8.49 -7.36 -17.59
CA ILE A 141 8.33 -6.31 -16.60
C ILE A 141 8.48 -6.96 -15.22
N CYS A 142 9.45 -6.51 -14.45
CA CYS A 142 9.64 -6.92 -13.08
C CYS A 142 9.06 -5.85 -12.15
N VAL A 143 8.18 -6.26 -11.25
CA VAL A 143 7.64 -5.40 -10.17
C VAL A 143 8.25 -5.86 -8.86
N VAL A 144 8.99 -4.97 -8.20
CA VAL A 144 9.59 -5.24 -6.89
C VAL A 144 8.78 -4.50 -5.83
N ASP A 145 8.26 -5.24 -4.85
CA ASP A 145 7.46 -4.68 -3.77
C ASP A 145 7.80 -5.33 -2.43
N TYR A 146 7.62 -4.59 -1.35
CA TYR A 146 7.84 -5.06 0.02
C TYR A 146 6.60 -5.70 0.64
N ALA A 147 5.57 -6.00 -0.12
CA ALA A 147 4.40 -6.72 0.37
C ALA A 147 4.83 -8.02 1.08
N HIS A 148 4.32 -8.24 2.30
CA HIS A 148 4.75 -9.35 3.15
C HIS A 148 3.65 -9.86 4.10
N ASN A 149 2.42 -9.43 3.93
CA ASN A 149 1.25 -9.88 4.68
C ASN A 149 0.04 -10.03 3.74
N GLN A 150 -1.03 -10.64 4.25
CA GLN A 150 -2.22 -10.96 3.47
C GLN A 150 -2.79 -9.75 2.71
N LEU A 151 -3.03 -8.63 3.39
CA LEU A 151 -3.64 -7.44 2.79
C LEU A 151 -2.74 -6.81 1.73
N SER A 152 -1.44 -6.69 2.00
CA SER A 152 -0.49 -6.13 1.04
C SER A 152 -0.31 -7.01 -0.19
N PHE A 153 -0.36 -8.35 -0.07
CA PHE A 153 -0.34 -9.27 -1.20
C PHE A 153 -1.58 -9.10 -2.09
N ARG A 154 -2.76 -9.09 -1.47
CA ARG A 154 -4.01 -8.85 -2.21
C ARG A 154 -3.96 -7.53 -2.98
N SER A 155 -3.54 -6.44 -2.35
CA SER A 155 -3.41 -5.12 -2.97
C SER A 155 -2.39 -5.10 -4.10
N LEU A 156 -1.21 -5.70 -3.89
CA LEU A 156 -0.15 -5.81 -4.89
C LEU A 156 -0.63 -6.56 -6.14
N PHE A 157 -1.09 -7.80 -5.97
CA PHE A 157 -1.47 -8.65 -7.10
C PHE A 157 -2.69 -8.13 -7.86
N SER A 158 -3.69 -7.59 -7.16
CA SER A 158 -4.83 -6.94 -7.81
C SER A 158 -4.40 -5.70 -8.62
N SER A 159 -3.48 -4.90 -8.12
CA SER A 159 -2.93 -3.74 -8.83
C SER A 159 -2.11 -4.14 -10.05
N VAL A 160 -1.25 -5.16 -9.93
CA VAL A 160 -0.48 -5.71 -11.05
C VAL A 160 -1.43 -6.25 -12.14
N LYS A 161 -2.46 -7.00 -11.77
CA LYS A 161 -3.40 -7.58 -12.75
C LYS A 161 -4.25 -6.51 -13.44
N ARG A 162 -4.61 -5.43 -12.75
CA ARG A 162 -5.27 -4.29 -13.39
C ARG A 162 -4.37 -3.54 -14.37
N ALA A 163 -3.10 -3.37 -14.01
CA ALA A 163 -2.12 -2.72 -14.88
C ALA A 163 -1.79 -3.57 -16.13
N PHE A 164 -1.79 -4.90 -15.98
CA PHE A 164 -1.40 -5.86 -17.02
C PHE A 164 -2.42 -7.01 -17.16
N PRO A 165 -3.68 -6.73 -17.58
CA PRO A 165 -4.76 -7.71 -17.54
C PRO A 165 -4.52 -8.94 -18.43
N ALA A 166 -3.77 -8.78 -19.53
CA ALA A 166 -3.48 -9.83 -20.50
C ALA A 166 -2.11 -10.52 -20.32
N SER A 167 -1.29 -10.02 -19.37
CA SER A 167 0.06 -10.57 -19.18
C SER A 167 0.03 -11.75 -18.20
N PRO A 168 0.81 -12.80 -18.48
CA PRO A 168 1.06 -13.82 -17.47
C PRO A 168 1.88 -13.25 -16.30
N VAL A 169 1.58 -13.72 -15.10
CA VAL A 169 2.20 -13.27 -13.86
C VAL A 169 3.03 -14.40 -13.25
N ILE A 170 4.32 -14.14 -13.06
CA ILE A 170 5.22 -15.01 -12.30
C ILE A 170 5.45 -14.36 -10.93
N ALA A 171 4.94 -14.98 -9.87
CA ALA A 171 5.14 -14.52 -8.51
C ALA A 171 6.39 -15.17 -7.90
N VAL A 172 7.31 -14.35 -7.37
CA VAL A 172 8.51 -14.82 -6.67
C VAL A 172 8.51 -14.24 -5.27
N PHE A 173 8.37 -15.07 -4.25
CA PHE A 173 8.31 -14.62 -2.87
C PHE A 173 8.72 -15.71 -1.87
N GLY A 174 8.94 -15.30 -0.62
CA GLY A 174 9.22 -16.17 0.51
C GLY A 174 8.38 -15.79 1.73
N ALA A 175 8.72 -16.37 2.87
CA ALA A 175 8.19 -15.99 4.16
C ALA A 175 9.31 -16.04 5.20
N ALA A 176 9.25 -15.14 6.20
CA ALA A 176 10.22 -15.12 7.28
C ALA A 176 10.09 -16.34 8.19
N GLY A 177 11.23 -16.83 8.66
CA GLY A 177 11.31 -17.86 9.68
C GLY A 177 11.10 -17.32 11.10
N GLY A 178 10.67 -18.18 12.02
CA GLY A 178 10.55 -17.88 13.43
C GLY A 178 9.47 -16.87 13.85
N LYS A 179 8.74 -16.29 12.91
CA LYS A 179 7.68 -15.30 13.16
C LYS A 179 6.60 -15.35 12.08
N ALA A 180 5.38 -14.89 12.43
CA ALA A 180 4.27 -14.70 11.48
C ALA A 180 4.04 -15.94 10.58
N GLN A 181 3.98 -17.12 11.20
CA GLN A 181 3.87 -18.41 10.47
C GLN A 181 2.57 -18.52 9.66
N GLU A 182 1.52 -17.79 10.05
CA GLU A 182 0.27 -17.67 9.31
C GLU A 182 0.47 -17.18 7.87
N ARG A 183 1.53 -16.45 7.59
CA ARG A 183 1.88 -15.97 6.24
C ARG A 183 2.18 -17.11 5.28
N ARG A 184 2.67 -18.26 5.77
CA ARG A 184 2.97 -19.42 4.92
C ARG A 184 1.72 -20.00 4.28
N GLU A 185 0.57 -19.84 4.92
CA GLU A 185 -0.73 -20.19 4.38
C GLU A 185 -1.35 -19.03 3.58
N GLN A 186 -1.30 -17.82 4.13
CA GLN A 186 -2.00 -16.68 3.57
C GLN A 186 -1.41 -16.20 2.25
N LEU A 187 -0.06 -16.08 2.15
CA LEU A 187 0.57 -15.48 0.98
C LEU A 187 0.34 -16.28 -0.31
N PRO A 188 0.52 -17.63 -0.34
CA PRO A 188 0.21 -18.42 -1.53
C PRO A 188 -1.25 -18.31 -1.95
N ARG A 189 -2.18 -18.32 -0.98
CA ARG A 189 -3.61 -18.19 -1.25
C ARG A 189 -3.99 -16.85 -1.87
N GLU A 190 -3.37 -15.76 -1.43
CA GLU A 190 -3.63 -14.43 -2.00
C GLU A 190 -2.97 -14.25 -3.38
N ALA A 191 -1.82 -14.88 -3.63
CA ALA A 191 -1.15 -14.81 -4.91
C ALA A 191 -1.78 -15.70 -5.99
N ALA A 192 -2.31 -16.87 -5.62
CA ALA A 192 -2.80 -17.90 -6.53
C ALA A 192 -3.81 -17.41 -7.58
N PRO A 193 -4.84 -16.62 -7.25
CA PRO A 193 -5.84 -16.17 -8.24
C PRO A 193 -5.26 -15.29 -9.36
N TYR A 194 -4.07 -14.77 -9.16
CA TYR A 194 -3.45 -13.80 -10.07
C TYR A 194 -2.21 -14.35 -10.78
N SER A 195 -1.67 -15.47 -10.32
CA SER A 195 -0.36 -15.98 -10.75
C SER A 195 -0.49 -17.19 -11.68
N ASP A 196 0.23 -17.16 -12.80
CA ASP A 196 0.37 -18.30 -13.70
C ASP A 196 1.48 -19.26 -13.25
N LEU A 197 2.44 -18.76 -12.47
CA LEU A 197 3.52 -19.52 -11.87
C LEU A 197 3.90 -18.89 -10.54
N MET A 198 4.12 -19.69 -9.50
CA MET A 198 4.69 -19.26 -8.23
C MET A 198 6.06 -19.91 -8.00
N ILE A 199 7.05 -19.12 -7.63
CA ILE A 199 8.39 -19.56 -7.29
C ILE A 199 8.65 -19.15 -5.84
N PHE A 200 8.83 -20.14 -4.97
CA PHE A 200 9.15 -19.90 -3.57
C PHE A 200 10.66 -19.77 -3.38
N ALA A 201 11.06 -18.67 -2.77
CA ALA A 201 12.45 -18.35 -2.55
C ALA A 201 12.73 -18.11 -1.07
N ASN A 202 14.00 -18.22 -0.70
CA ASN A 202 14.43 -17.86 0.64
C ASN A 202 14.26 -16.34 0.84
N GLU A 203 13.63 -15.95 1.96
CA GLU A 203 13.59 -14.58 2.45
C GLU A 203 14.55 -14.46 3.64
N ASP A 204 14.04 -14.30 4.85
CA ASP A 204 14.79 -14.29 6.11
C ASP A 204 14.40 -15.53 6.93
N PRO A 205 15.13 -16.65 6.83
CA PRO A 205 14.72 -17.91 7.45
C PRO A 205 14.99 -17.92 8.96
N ALA A 206 15.69 -16.93 9.50
CA ALA A 206 16.17 -16.91 10.88
C ALA A 206 16.96 -18.20 11.22
N HIS A 207 16.36 -19.10 12.02
CA HIS A 207 16.98 -20.39 12.42
C HIS A 207 16.32 -21.61 11.75
N GLU A 208 15.39 -21.40 10.82
CA GLU A 208 14.69 -22.47 10.11
C GLU A 208 15.40 -22.86 8.80
N ASP A 209 15.22 -24.12 8.40
CA ASP A 209 15.65 -24.57 7.07
C ASP A 209 14.86 -23.83 5.98
N PRO A 210 15.54 -23.07 5.08
CA PRO A 210 14.87 -22.36 3.99
C PRO A 210 14.01 -23.25 3.12
N MET A 211 14.46 -24.48 2.86
CA MET A 211 13.72 -25.45 2.05
C MET A 211 12.44 -25.94 2.74
N LYS A 212 12.43 -26.00 4.08
CA LYS A 212 11.24 -26.31 4.85
C LYS A 212 10.21 -25.20 4.66
N VAL A 213 10.61 -23.93 4.83
CA VAL A 213 9.71 -22.77 4.63
C VAL A 213 9.12 -22.75 3.21
N CYS A 214 9.96 -22.98 2.19
CA CYS A 214 9.49 -23.05 0.80
C CYS A 214 8.49 -24.19 0.56
N ARG A 215 8.68 -25.37 1.17
CA ARG A 215 7.74 -26.49 1.06
C ARG A 215 6.41 -26.17 1.74
N GLU A 216 6.43 -25.58 2.92
CA GLU A 216 5.23 -25.17 3.62
C GLU A 216 4.41 -24.14 2.82
N LEU A 217 5.09 -23.17 2.16
CA LEU A 217 4.41 -22.28 1.20
C LEU A 217 3.76 -23.05 0.05
N ALA A 218 4.48 -24.01 -0.54
CA ALA A 218 3.98 -24.80 -1.67
C ALA A 218 2.78 -25.69 -1.29
N GLU A 219 2.75 -26.23 -0.08
CA GLU A 219 1.65 -27.04 0.43
C GLU A 219 0.33 -26.26 0.56
N HIS A 220 0.41 -24.94 0.73
CA HIS A 220 -0.76 -24.07 0.88
C HIS A 220 -1.25 -23.43 -0.43
N VAL A 221 -0.62 -23.77 -1.57
CA VAL A 221 -1.13 -23.36 -2.87
C VAL A 221 -2.46 -24.10 -3.14
N PRO A 222 -3.56 -23.40 -3.44
CA PRO A 222 -4.83 -24.05 -3.76
C PRO A 222 -4.72 -25.04 -4.92
N ASP A 223 -5.47 -26.15 -4.85
CA ASP A 223 -5.37 -27.25 -5.85
C ASP A 223 -5.88 -26.86 -7.23
N ASP A 224 -6.74 -25.86 -7.31
CA ASP A 224 -7.31 -25.30 -8.54
C ASP A 224 -6.44 -24.23 -9.20
N THR A 225 -5.23 -23.97 -8.64
CA THR A 225 -4.31 -23.00 -9.20
C THR A 225 -3.72 -23.52 -10.53
N PRO A 226 -3.78 -22.75 -11.62
CA PRO A 226 -3.14 -23.13 -12.88
C PRO A 226 -1.63 -23.36 -12.67
N ASN A 227 -1.11 -24.43 -13.25
CA ASN A 227 0.33 -24.81 -13.22
C ASN A 227 0.92 -24.99 -11.80
N LYS A 228 0.17 -25.66 -10.92
CA LYS A 228 0.65 -26.15 -9.62
C LYS A 228 1.76 -27.18 -9.77
#